data_6f72c44ac0e047609ad71b64e8357e53
#
_entry.id   6f72c44ac0e047609ad71b64e8357e53
#
_cell.length_a   1.000
_cell.length_b   1.000
_cell.length_c   1.000
_cell.angle_alpha   90.00
_cell.angle_beta   90.00
_cell.angle_gamma   90.00
#
_symmetry.space_group_name_H-M   'P 1'
#
loop_
_entity.id
_entity.type
_entity.pdbx_description
1 polymer ?
#
loop_
_entity_poly.entity_id
_entity_poly.type
_entity_poly.pdbx_seq_one_letter_code
_entity_poly.pdbx_strand_id
1 'polypeptide(L)'
;MKTFVIGDIHGCYTALLAVVDAAGITPEDCLITLGDYIDRGPEVRQVVEWLLDWQQTGQLIPLLGNHELMMQASRKDTQSYQFWLACGGEDTLRAYTPENEEMCLDYFPEEHWKFIENDCHQWHETATHIFVHASLHPGLPLERQYEQVLFWDRCLLHPPHHSGKIMICGHTPQAEGIPANYGHAICLDTGVYLEGGWLTCLDVASGKYWQANQSGDTRSCQLGDPRPS
;
A
#
# COMPACT_ATOMS: atom_id res chain seq x y z
N MET A 1 12.74 14.43 11.90
CA MET A 1 11.50 13.78 11.45
C MET A 1 11.51 13.81 9.93
N LYS A 2 11.56 12.64 9.31
CA LYS A 2 11.45 12.46 7.88
C LYS A 2 10.04 11.95 7.54
N THR A 3 9.69 11.98 6.27
CA THR A 3 8.46 11.36 5.77
C THR A 3 8.83 10.25 4.80
N PHE A 4 8.44 9.03 5.16
CA PHE A 4 8.62 7.84 4.35
C PHE A 4 7.27 7.37 3.80
N VAL A 5 7.29 6.79 2.61
CA VAL A 5 6.10 6.22 1.97
C VAL A 5 6.38 4.79 1.54
N ILE A 6 5.52 3.87 1.92
CA ILE A 6 5.58 2.46 1.51
C ILE A 6 4.44 2.17 0.54
N GLY A 7 4.76 1.53 -0.59
CA GLY A 7 3.78 1.04 -1.58
C GLY A 7 2.98 -0.16 -1.10
N ASP A 8 2.31 -0.83 -2.03
CA ASP A 8 1.42 -1.98 -1.80
C ASP A 8 2.18 -3.13 -1.14
N ILE A 9 1.67 -3.63 0.01
CA ILE A 9 2.38 -4.60 0.87
C ILE A 9 1.91 -6.04 0.61
N HIS A 10 0.62 -6.22 0.37
CA HIS A 10 0.03 -7.52 0.03
C HIS A 10 0.54 -8.69 0.87
N GLY A 11 0.40 -8.61 2.19
CA GLY A 11 0.78 -9.70 3.09
C GLY A 11 2.26 -10.13 3.04
N CYS A 12 3.15 -9.29 2.52
CA CYS A 12 4.58 -9.58 2.44
C CYS A 12 5.34 -8.99 3.64
N TYR A 13 5.08 -9.53 4.82
CA TYR A 13 5.62 -9.05 6.09
C TYR A 13 7.15 -9.09 6.17
N THR A 14 7.76 -10.15 5.68
CA THR A 14 9.22 -10.28 5.62
C THR A 14 9.84 -9.12 4.82
N ALA A 15 9.25 -8.74 3.68
CA ALA A 15 9.69 -7.60 2.89
C ALA A 15 9.46 -6.27 3.62
N LEU A 16 8.32 -6.14 4.33
CA LEU A 16 8.00 -4.95 5.14
C LEU A 16 9.06 -4.70 6.21
N LEU A 17 9.41 -5.70 7.00
CA LEU A 17 10.44 -5.57 8.03
C LEU A 17 11.80 -5.21 7.43
N ALA A 18 12.19 -5.90 6.35
CA ALA A 18 13.47 -5.68 5.71
C ALA A 18 13.59 -4.28 5.11
N VAL A 19 12.53 -3.73 4.49
CA VAL A 19 12.57 -2.39 3.91
C VAL A 19 12.58 -1.29 4.97
N VAL A 20 11.86 -1.48 6.08
CA VAL A 20 11.83 -0.55 7.23
C VAL A 20 13.21 -0.48 7.89
N ASP A 21 13.85 -1.62 8.12
CA ASP A 21 15.21 -1.70 8.66
C ASP A 21 16.24 -1.06 7.72
N ALA A 22 16.22 -1.41 6.43
CA ALA A 22 17.13 -0.87 5.43
C ALA A 22 17.02 0.65 5.25
N ALA A 23 15.80 1.19 5.34
CA ALA A 23 15.56 2.62 5.28
C ALA A 23 15.88 3.34 6.60
N GLY A 24 16.04 2.61 7.69
CA GLY A 24 16.31 3.13 9.04
C GLY A 24 15.14 3.96 9.58
N ILE A 25 13.90 3.52 9.33
CA ILE A 25 12.70 4.22 9.79
C ILE A 25 12.53 4.01 11.29
N THR A 26 12.23 5.07 12.00
CA THR A 26 12.01 5.05 13.45
C THR A 26 10.65 5.62 13.81
N PRO A 27 10.12 5.36 15.02
CA PRO A 27 8.83 5.91 15.45
C PRO A 27 8.74 7.45 15.47
N GLU A 28 9.88 8.15 15.43
CA GLU A 28 9.91 9.61 15.32
C GLU A 28 9.66 10.12 13.89
N ASP A 29 9.71 9.23 12.90
CA ASP A 29 9.46 9.58 11.50
C ASP A 29 7.99 9.41 11.14
N CYS A 30 7.50 10.20 10.18
CA CYS A 30 6.17 10.04 9.61
C CYS A 30 6.20 8.92 8.56
N LEU A 31 5.40 7.89 8.77
CA LEU A 31 5.24 6.78 7.84
C LEU A 31 3.86 6.84 7.18
N ILE A 32 3.84 6.91 5.86
CA ILE A 32 2.62 6.82 5.05
C ILE A 32 2.64 5.47 4.34
N THR A 33 1.53 4.73 4.38
CA THR A 33 1.37 3.48 3.65
C THR A 33 0.21 3.62 2.66
N LEU A 34 0.41 3.15 1.42
CA LEU A 34 -0.50 3.47 0.30
C LEU A 34 -1.69 2.51 0.14
N GLY A 35 -1.94 1.64 1.12
CA GLY A 35 -3.02 0.65 1.05
C GLY A 35 -2.55 -0.70 0.52
N ASP A 36 -3.51 -1.57 0.23
CA ASP A 36 -3.30 -2.95 -0.22
C ASP A 36 -2.38 -3.72 0.75
N TYR A 37 -2.80 -3.79 2.01
CA TYR A 37 -2.09 -4.51 3.08
C TYR A 37 -2.31 -6.01 3.02
N ILE A 38 -3.52 -6.39 2.58
CA ILE A 38 -4.06 -7.74 2.56
C ILE A 38 -3.92 -8.40 1.18
N ASP A 39 -4.29 -9.68 1.12
CA ASP A 39 -4.37 -10.50 -0.09
C ASP A 39 -3.01 -10.85 -0.73
N ARG A 40 -2.98 -11.93 -1.53
CA ARG A 40 -1.85 -12.37 -2.38
C ARG A 40 -0.63 -12.90 -1.65
N GLY A 41 -0.21 -12.27 -0.58
CA GLY A 41 0.97 -12.69 0.18
C GLY A 41 0.64 -13.59 1.36
N PRO A 42 1.63 -14.30 1.90
CA PRO A 42 1.41 -15.36 2.89
C PRO A 42 1.27 -14.86 4.32
N GLU A 43 1.64 -13.62 4.63
CA GLU A 43 1.82 -13.12 6.00
C GLU A 43 0.89 -11.92 6.30
N VAL A 44 -0.35 -11.97 5.76
CA VAL A 44 -1.33 -10.86 5.86
C VAL A 44 -1.58 -10.45 7.31
N ARG A 45 -1.78 -11.43 8.19
CA ARG A 45 -2.07 -11.16 9.59
C ARG A 45 -0.94 -10.38 10.27
N GLN A 46 0.30 -10.77 10.04
CA GLN A 46 1.49 -10.12 10.61
C GLN A 46 1.64 -8.68 10.09
N VAL A 47 1.29 -8.42 8.81
CA VAL A 47 1.29 -7.06 8.25
C VAL A 47 0.30 -6.16 9.00
N VAL A 48 -0.95 -6.62 9.20
CA VAL A 48 -1.98 -5.83 9.88
C VAL A 48 -1.61 -5.62 11.36
N GLU A 49 -1.14 -6.65 12.05
CA GLU A 49 -0.66 -6.55 13.44
C GLU A 49 0.48 -5.53 13.56
N TRP A 50 1.45 -5.56 12.64
CA TRP A 50 2.56 -4.61 12.63
C TRP A 50 2.10 -3.17 12.42
N LEU A 51 1.13 -2.93 11.52
CA LEU A 51 0.57 -1.59 11.28
C LEU A 51 -0.15 -1.06 12.52
N LEU A 52 -0.91 -1.90 13.21
CA LEU A 52 -1.56 -1.57 14.48
C LEU A 52 -0.55 -1.21 15.57
N ASP A 53 0.51 -2.00 15.71
CA ASP A 53 1.58 -1.73 16.68
C ASP A 53 2.31 -0.42 16.34
N TRP A 54 2.60 -0.18 15.05
CA TRP A 54 3.23 1.07 14.62
C TRP A 54 2.35 2.28 14.89
N GLN A 55 1.04 2.17 14.66
CA GLN A 55 0.08 3.23 14.94
C GLN A 55 0.10 3.66 16.42
N GLN A 56 0.34 2.73 17.34
CA GLN A 56 0.43 3.03 18.78
C GLN A 56 1.73 3.71 19.18
N THR A 57 2.81 3.45 18.49
CA THR A 57 4.17 3.85 18.86
C THR A 57 4.74 4.96 17.99
N GLY A 58 4.18 5.21 16.80
CA GLY A 58 4.73 6.11 15.80
C GLY A 58 3.69 7.01 15.13
N GLN A 59 4.14 7.72 14.12
CA GLN A 59 3.28 8.54 13.27
C GLN A 59 2.96 7.78 11.98
N LEU A 60 1.91 6.95 12.03
CA LEU A 60 1.38 6.22 10.87
C LEU A 60 0.22 7.00 10.24
N ILE A 61 0.25 7.12 8.91
CA ILE A 61 -0.86 7.61 8.10
C ILE A 61 -1.20 6.48 7.11
N PRO A 62 -2.09 5.54 7.49
CA PRO A 62 -2.46 4.44 6.63
C PRO A 62 -3.49 4.91 5.60
N LEU A 63 -3.28 4.60 4.32
CA LEU A 63 -4.30 4.80 3.30
C LEU A 63 -5.07 3.51 3.05
N LEU A 64 -6.29 3.66 2.56
CA LEU A 64 -7.13 2.56 2.14
C LEU A 64 -6.76 2.15 0.71
N GLY A 65 -6.65 0.84 0.45
CA GLY A 65 -6.50 0.30 -0.89
C GLY A 65 -7.77 -0.34 -1.44
N ASN A 66 -7.77 -0.70 -2.72
CA ASN A 66 -8.92 -1.37 -3.32
C ASN A 66 -9.11 -2.81 -2.80
N HIS A 67 -8.06 -3.48 -2.34
CA HIS A 67 -8.17 -4.80 -1.74
C HIS A 67 -8.93 -4.76 -0.41
N GLU A 68 -8.68 -3.76 0.42
CA GLU A 68 -9.46 -3.54 1.64
C GLU A 68 -10.93 -3.23 1.31
N LEU A 69 -11.21 -2.43 0.27
CA LEU A 69 -12.59 -2.18 -0.20
C LEU A 69 -13.29 -3.44 -0.70
N MET A 70 -12.57 -4.30 -1.44
CA MET A 70 -13.12 -5.59 -1.89
C MET A 70 -13.46 -6.49 -0.71
N MET A 71 -12.59 -6.58 0.30
CA MET A 71 -12.85 -7.36 1.50
C MET A 71 -14.04 -6.81 2.30
N GLN A 72 -14.17 -5.48 2.46
CA GLN A 72 -15.36 -4.86 3.07
C GLN A 72 -16.64 -5.18 2.28
N ALA A 73 -16.59 -5.10 0.95
CA ALA A 73 -17.73 -5.42 0.08
C ALA A 73 -18.12 -6.90 0.15
N SER A 74 -17.16 -7.79 0.35
CA SER A 74 -17.37 -9.25 0.42
C SER A 74 -18.33 -9.69 1.54
N ARG A 75 -18.47 -8.88 2.57
CA ARG A 75 -19.43 -9.10 3.68
C ARG A 75 -20.89 -8.86 3.30
N LYS A 76 -21.15 -8.20 2.17
CA LYS A 76 -22.50 -7.74 1.78
C LYS A 76 -23.25 -8.77 0.96
N ASP A 77 -22.56 -9.49 0.08
CA ASP A 77 -23.17 -10.46 -0.82
C ASP A 77 -22.16 -11.46 -1.38
N THR A 78 -22.67 -12.58 -1.89
CA THR A 78 -21.86 -13.70 -2.42
C THR A 78 -21.07 -13.30 -3.68
N GLN A 79 -21.57 -12.41 -4.52
CA GLN A 79 -20.87 -12.00 -5.74
C GLN A 79 -19.63 -11.20 -5.42
N SER A 80 -19.73 -10.24 -4.50
CA SER A 80 -18.61 -9.46 -3.98
C SER A 80 -17.58 -10.35 -3.28
N TYR A 81 -18.05 -11.36 -2.52
CA TYR A 81 -17.18 -12.34 -1.89
C TYR A 81 -16.37 -13.14 -2.92
N GLN A 82 -17.02 -13.68 -3.95
CA GLN A 82 -16.35 -14.45 -5.00
C GLN A 82 -15.37 -13.57 -5.81
N PHE A 83 -15.72 -12.32 -6.05
CA PHE A 83 -14.84 -11.38 -6.73
C PHE A 83 -13.58 -11.11 -5.92
N TRP A 84 -13.71 -10.84 -4.61
CA TRP A 84 -12.57 -10.63 -3.72
C TRP A 84 -11.67 -11.87 -3.66
N LEU A 85 -12.23 -13.08 -3.52
CA LEU A 85 -11.44 -14.32 -3.57
C LEU A 85 -10.64 -14.44 -4.87
N ALA A 86 -11.25 -14.16 -6.02
CA ALA A 86 -10.58 -14.19 -7.32
C ALA A 86 -9.44 -13.15 -7.44
N CYS A 87 -9.44 -12.11 -6.61
CA CYS A 87 -8.38 -11.09 -6.55
C CYS A 87 -7.25 -11.42 -5.56
N GLY A 88 -7.31 -12.56 -4.84
CA GLY A 88 -6.29 -12.98 -3.89
C GLY A 88 -6.75 -13.04 -2.43
N GLY A 89 -8.05 -12.87 -2.16
CA GLY A 89 -8.64 -12.90 -0.82
C GLY A 89 -8.48 -14.24 -0.08
N GLU A 90 -8.23 -15.34 -0.81
CA GLU A 90 -7.97 -16.65 -0.20
C GLU A 90 -6.74 -16.61 0.72
N ASP A 91 -5.71 -15.85 0.38
CA ASP A 91 -4.50 -15.75 1.19
C ASP A 91 -4.78 -15.00 2.51
N THR A 92 -5.65 -14.00 2.48
CA THR A 92 -6.16 -13.34 3.68
C THR A 92 -6.93 -14.32 4.55
N LEU A 93 -7.90 -15.06 4.00
CA LEU A 93 -8.64 -16.06 4.78
C LEU A 93 -7.70 -17.09 5.39
N ARG A 94 -6.74 -17.60 4.62
CA ARG A 94 -5.77 -18.59 5.10
C ARG A 94 -4.92 -18.06 6.25
N ALA A 95 -4.50 -16.78 6.20
CA ALA A 95 -3.68 -16.17 7.23
C ALA A 95 -4.39 -16.03 8.60
N TYR A 96 -5.71 -16.00 8.61
CA TYR A 96 -6.50 -15.84 9.84
C TYR A 96 -7.20 -17.13 10.30
N THR A 97 -7.44 -18.07 9.40
CA THR A 97 -8.16 -19.29 9.74
C THR A 97 -7.25 -20.28 10.47
N PRO A 98 -7.66 -20.83 11.63
CA PRO A 98 -6.90 -21.90 12.30
C PRO A 98 -6.75 -23.14 11.43
N GLU A 99 -5.70 -23.92 11.68
CA GLU A 99 -5.49 -25.20 11.02
C GLU A 99 -6.73 -26.12 11.19
N ASN A 100 -7.15 -26.76 10.11
CA ASN A 100 -8.29 -27.69 10.04
C ASN A 100 -9.68 -27.07 10.20
N GLU A 101 -9.80 -25.74 10.17
CA GLU A 101 -11.10 -25.06 10.13
C GLU A 101 -11.44 -24.63 8.69
N GLU A 102 -12.73 -24.39 8.43
CA GLU A 102 -13.20 -23.83 7.17
C GLU A 102 -12.82 -22.35 7.07
N MET A 103 -12.24 -21.94 5.95
CA MET A 103 -11.84 -20.55 5.73
C MET A 103 -13.05 -19.61 5.70
N CYS A 104 -13.08 -18.66 6.64
CA CYS A 104 -14.13 -17.64 6.68
C CYS A 104 -13.62 -16.33 7.32
N LEU A 105 -14.37 -15.25 7.11
CA LEU A 105 -14.06 -13.93 7.66
C LEU A 105 -14.33 -13.80 9.17
N ASP A 106 -15.01 -14.76 9.78
CA ASP A 106 -15.31 -14.72 11.22
C ASP A 106 -14.06 -14.80 12.10
N TYR A 107 -12.96 -15.30 11.55
CA TYR A 107 -11.65 -15.32 12.23
C TYR A 107 -10.87 -14.01 12.13
N PHE A 108 -11.35 -13.04 11.31
CA PHE A 108 -10.69 -11.74 11.19
C PHE A 108 -11.06 -10.89 12.42
N PRO A 109 -10.06 -10.46 13.24
CA PRO A 109 -10.33 -9.78 14.50
C PRO A 109 -11.05 -8.45 14.33
N GLU A 110 -11.90 -8.09 15.29
CA GLU A 110 -12.65 -6.83 15.29
C GLU A 110 -11.74 -5.59 15.26
N GLU A 111 -10.59 -5.64 15.92
CA GLU A 111 -9.62 -4.55 15.89
C GLU A 111 -8.98 -4.35 14.51
N HIS A 112 -8.78 -5.44 13.74
CA HIS A 112 -8.28 -5.37 12.37
C HIS A 112 -9.35 -4.82 11.42
N TRP A 113 -10.64 -5.21 11.61
CA TRP A 113 -11.76 -4.56 10.91
C TRP A 113 -11.80 -3.08 11.17
N LYS A 114 -11.65 -2.68 12.43
CA LYS A 114 -11.67 -1.28 12.86
C LYS A 114 -10.54 -0.47 12.23
N PHE A 115 -9.35 -1.04 12.15
CA PHE A 115 -8.22 -0.43 11.45
C PHE A 115 -8.56 -0.15 9.98
N ILE A 116 -9.05 -1.17 9.27
CA ILE A 116 -9.37 -1.05 7.83
C ILE A 116 -10.56 -0.11 7.58
N GLU A 117 -11.61 -0.19 8.41
CA GLU A 117 -12.85 0.54 8.17
C GLU A 117 -12.82 1.99 8.67
N ASN A 118 -12.03 2.29 9.72
CA ASN A 118 -12.10 3.59 10.39
C ASN A 118 -10.78 4.36 10.43
N ASP A 119 -9.64 3.67 10.46
CA ASP A 119 -8.34 4.33 10.66
C ASP A 119 -7.63 4.60 9.32
N CYS A 120 -7.95 3.83 8.26
CA CYS A 120 -7.40 4.05 6.94
C CYS A 120 -8.07 5.23 6.22
N HIS A 121 -7.25 6.13 5.67
CA HIS A 121 -7.69 7.33 4.98
C HIS A 121 -7.81 7.09 3.47
N GLN A 122 -8.69 7.83 2.79
CA GLN A 122 -8.80 7.77 1.33
C GLN A 122 -7.63 8.46 0.62
N TRP A 123 -7.08 9.48 1.23
CA TRP A 123 -5.93 10.27 0.77
C TRP A 123 -5.29 11.03 1.93
N HIS A 124 -4.04 11.46 1.72
CA HIS A 124 -3.35 12.40 2.60
C HIS A 124 -2.70 13.49 1.77
N GLU A 125 -2.63 14.72 2.32
CA GLU A 125 -2.10 15.87 1.61
C GLU A 125 -1.09 16.64 2.48
N THR A 126 0.01 17.04 1.85
CA THR A 126 1.01 17.95 2.42
C THR A 126 1.09 19.24 1.60
N ALA A 127 2.02 20.13 1.92
CA ALA A 127 2.23 21.35 1.13
C ALA A 127 2.66 21.05 -0.32
N THR A 128 3.34 19.96 -0.59
CA THR A 128 3.99 19.65 -1.88
C THR A 128 3.50 18.35 -2.53
N HIS A 129 2.91 17.45 -1.77
CA HIS A 129 2.52 16.12 -2.26
C HIS A 129 1.09 15.77 -1.89
N ILE A 130 0.48 14.90 -2.69
CA ILE A 130 -0.78 14.20 -2.40
C ILE A 130 -0.50 12.70 -2.47
N PHE A 131 -0.91 11.98 -1.43
CA PHE A 131 -0.78 10.53 -1.33
C PHE A 131 -2.14 9.90 -1.52
N VAL A 132 -2.25 8.97 -2.44
CA VAL A 132 -3.47 8.22 -2.76
C VAL A 132 -3.11 6.78 -3.07
N HIS A 133 -4.08 5.87 -2.97
CA HIS A 133 -3.82 4.50 -3.38
C HIS A 133 -3.54 4.39 -4.88
N ALA A 134 -4.46 4.83 -5.74
CA ALA A 134 -4.36 4.60 -7.19
C ALA A 134 -4.12 5.87 -8.01
N SER A 135 -5.09 6.79 -8.09
CA SER A 135 -4.98 7.97 -8.94
C SER A 135 -5.81 9.15 -8.47
N LEU A 136 -5.73 10.27 -9.20
CA LEU A 136 -6.50 11.50 -8.97
C LEU A 136 -7.13 12.00 -10.27
N HIS A 137 -8.40 12.41 -10.20
CA HIS A 137 -8.99 13.21 -11.27
C HIS A 137 -8.37 14.62 -11.23
N PRO A 138 -7.72 15.09 -12.32
CA PRO A 138 -6.86 16.27 -12.29
C PRO A 138 -7.59 17.58 -11.98
N GLY A 139 -8.86 17.68 -12.33
CA GLY A 139 -9.65 18.90 -12.20
C GLY A 139 -10.55 18.97 -10.97
N LEU A 140 -10.53 17.96 -10.07
CA LEU A 140 -11.41 17.93 -8.90
C LEU A 140 -10.60 18.12 -7.61
N PRO A 141 -11.13 18.86 -6.62
CA PRO A 141 -10.54 18.90 -5.29
C PRO A 141 -10.65 17.54 -4.61
N LEU A 142 -9.81 17.28 -3.59
CA LEU A 142 -9.67 15.96 -2.96
C LEU A 142 -10.98 15.44 -2.36
N GLU A 143 -11.78 16.32 -1.79
CA GLU A 143 -13.08 15.99 -1.17
C GLU A 143 -14.17 15.60 -2.21
N ARG A 144 -13.89 15.77 -3.49
CA ARG A 144 -14.82 15.48 -4.61
C ARG A 144 -14.26 14.45 -5.59
N GLN A 145 -13.16 13.79 -5.22
CA GLN A 145 -12.61 12.72 -6.04
C GLN A 145 -13.60 11.55 -6.16
N TYR A 146 -13.61 10.90 -7.30
CA TYR A 146 -14.43 9.70 -7.50
C TYR A 146 -13.72 8.49 -6.91
N GLU A 147 -14.45 7.64 -6.19
CA GLU A 147 -13.95 6.38 -5.64
C GLU A 147 -13.27 5.51 -6.70
N GLN A 148 -13.87 5.44 -7.91
CA GLN A 148 -13.28 4.73 -9.04
C GLN A 148 -11.87 5.23 -9.37
N VAL A 149 -11.62 6.54 -9.30
CA VAL A 149 -10.31 7.12 -9.60
C VAL A 149 -9.33 6.90 -8.44
N LEU A 150 -9.78 7.14 -7.20
CA LEU A 150 -8.93 7.02 -6.01
C LEU A 150 -8.37 5.60 -5.82
N PHE A 151 -9.15 4.55 -6.19
CA PHE A 151 -8.84 3.18 -5.82
C PHE A 151 -8.64 2.22 -6.99
N TRP A 152 -9.02 2.59 -8.24
CA TRP A 152 -9.07 1.64 -9.35
C TRP A 152 -8.39 2.12 -10.64
N ASP A 153 -8.24 3.43 -10.85
CA ASP A 153 -7.64 3.96 -12.06
C ASP A 153 -6.12 3.85 -12.01
N ARG A 154 -5.53 3.53 -13.17
CA ARG A 154 -4.07 3.48 -13.28
C ARG A 154 -3.48 4.89 -13.29
N CYS A 155 -2.41 5.11 -12.53
CA CYS A 155 -1.77 6.39 -12.34
C CYS A 155 -1.32 7.10 -13.64
N LEU A 156 -1.05 6.35 -14.69
CA LEU A 156 -0.61 6.85 -16.00
C LEU A 156 -1.70 7.54 -16.83
N LEU A 157 -2.97 7.42 -16.47
CA LEU A 157 -4.07 7.86 -17.33
C LEU A 157 -4.41 9.33 -17.16
N HIS A 158 -3.87 10.01 -16.16
CA HIS A 158 -4.28 11.37 -15.83
C HIS A 158 -3.13 12.39 -15.91
N PRO A 159 -3.41 13.62 -16.41
CA PRO A 159 -2.47 14.72 -16.35
C PRO A 159 -2.28 15.21 -14.90
N PRO A 160 -1.32 16.14 -14.66
CA PRO A 160 -1.09 16.69 -13.33
C PRO A 160 -2.35 17.24 -12.67
N HIS A 161 -2.49 17.00 -11.37
CA HIS A 161 -3.58 17.57 -10.58
C HIS A 161 -3.49 19.11 -10.55
N HIS A 162 -4.66 19.79 -10.58
CA HIS A 162 -4.75 21.26 -10.65
C HIS A 162 -4.04 22.00 -9.51
N SER A 163 -3.80 21.35 -8.38
CA SER A 163 -3.05 21.92 -7.25
C SER A 163 -1.56 22.12 -7.54
N GLY A 164 -1.02 21.50 -8.60
CA GLY A 164 0.41 21.48 -8.91
C GLY A 164 1.26 20.62 -7.99
N LYS A 165 0.65 19.89 -7.03
CA LYS A 165 1.36 18.95 -6.13
C LYS A 165 1.69 17.66 -6.85
N ILE A 166 2.77 17.02 -6.41
CA ILE A 166 3.19 15.71 -6.91
C ILE A 166 2.31 14.63 -6.26
N MET A 167 1.71 13.77 -7.06
CA MET A 167 0.99 12.59 -6.58
C MET A 167 1.97 11.46 -6.28
N ILE A 168 1.83 10.81 -5.11
CA ILE A 168 2.51 9.54 -4.81
C ILE A 168 1.45 8.48 -4.64
N CYS A 169 1.57 7.37 -5.39
CA CYS A 169 0.56 6.31 -5.45
C CYS A 169 1.17 4.90 -5.51
N GLY A 170 0.30 3.89 -5.37
CA GLY A 170 0.53 2.45 -5.54
C GLY A 170 -0.29 1.87 -6.69
N HIS A 171 -0.97 0.75 -6.44
CA HIS A 171 -2.02 0.10 -7.23
C HIS A 171 -1.60 -0.39 -8.63
N THR A 172 -0.67 0.22 -9.28
CA THR A 172 -0.27 -0.10 -10.66
C THR A 172 1.10 -0.77 -10.66
N PRO A 173 1.19 -2.10 -10.61
CA PRO A 173 2.47 -2.80 -10.52
C PRO A 173 3.42 -2.43 -11.66
N GLN A 174 4.61 -1.99 -11.30
CA GLN A 174 5.67 -1.66 -12.26
C GLN A 174 6.45 -2.92 -12.62
N ALA A 175 6.27 -3.41 -13.84
CA ALA A 175 6.79 -4.70 -14.30
C ALA A 175 8.32 -4.84 -14.21
N GLU A 176 9.06 -3.72 -14.24
CA GLU A 176 10.51 -3.71 -14.10
C GLU A 176 10.98 -3.75 -12.64
N GLY A 177 10.05 -3.73 -11.67
CA GLY A 177 10.36 -3.69 -10.24
C GLY A 177 11.05 -2.40 -9.80
N ILE A 178 10.86 -1.29 -10.52
CA ILE A 178 11.43 0.04 -10.24
C ILE A 178 10.28 1.04 -10.11
N PRO A 179 10.30 1.93 -9.10
CA PRO A 179 9.29 2.98 -8.98
C PRO A 179 9.22 3.85 -10.25
N ALA A 180 8.02 4.09 -10.75
CA ALA A 180 7.84 4.97 -11.89
C ALA A 180 7.77 6.43 -11.46
N ASN A 181 8.50 7.30 -12.16
CA ASN A 181 8.51 8.74 -11.91
C ASN A 181 8.14 9.49 -13.21
N TYR A 182 6.97 10.14 -13.20
CA TYR A 182 6.43 10.92 -14.31
C TYR A 182 6.58 12.45 -14.11
N GLY A 183 7.34 12.86 -13.09
CA GLY A 183 7.51 14.24 -12.68
C GLY A 183 6.34 14.76 -11.83
N HIS A 184 5.11 14.61 -12.28
CA HIS A 184 3.88 15.00 -11.54
C HIS A 184 3.28 13.85 -10.73
N ALA A 185 3.72 12.62 -10.96
CA ALA A 185 3.27 11.43 -10.25
C ALA A 185 4.43 10.45 -10.06
N ILE A 186 4.45 9.78 -8.90
CA ILE A 186 5.40 8.72 -8.55
C ILE A 186 4.58 7.49 -8.15
N CYS A 187 4.78 6.35 -8.82
CA CYS A 187 4.14 5.10 -8.46
C CYS A 187 5.14 4.17 -7.76
N LEU A 188 4.79 3.73 -6.54
CA LEU A 188 5.66 2.92 -5.69
C LEU A 188 5.30 1.43 -5.69
N ASP A 189 4.21 1.02 -6.35
CA ASP A 189 3.86 -0.39 -6.46
C ASP A 189 4.86 -1.09 -7.40
N THR A 190 5.71 -1.91 -6.85
CA THR A 190 6.73 -2.68 -7.56
C THR A 190 6.52 -4.18 -7.44
N GLY A 191 5.27 -4.58 -7.17
CA GLY A 191 4.77 -5.94 -7.27
C GLY A 191 5.40 -6.92 -6.30
N VAL A 192 5.56 -6.57 -5.03
CA VAL A 192 6.25 -7.39 -4.01
C VAL A 192 5.73 -8.84 -3.91
N TYR A 193 4.44 -9.06 -4.19
CA TYR A 193 3.81 -10.39 -4.18
C TYR A 193 4.14 -11.23 -5.41
N LEU A 194 4.68 -10.64 -6.47
CA LEU A 194 5.08 -11.34 -7.70
C LEU A 194 6.46 -11.97 -7.55
N GLU A 195 6.73 -13.01 -8.33
CA GLU A 195 8.07 -13.59 -8.43
C GLU A 195 9.07 -12.52 -8.91
N GLY A 196 10.12 -12.30 -8.14
CA GLY A 196 11.11 -11.24 -8.40
C GLY A 196 10.64 -9.82 -8.11
N GLY A 197 9.45 -9.65 -7.52
CA GLY A 197 8.91 -8.35 -7.12
C GLY A 197 9.55 -7.78 -5.86
N TRP A 198 9.32 -6.49 -5.63
CA TRP A 198 9.93 -5.71 -4.55
C TRP A 198 8.90 -4.83 -3.85
N LEU A 199 9.02 -4.67 -2.54
CA LEU A 199 8.34 -3.64 -1.79
C LEU A 199 9.19 -2.37 -1.79
N THR A 200 8.60 -1.25 -2.15
CA THR A 200 9.32 0.04 -2.22
C THR A 200 8.96 0.96 -1.06
N CYS A 201 10.00 1.52 -0.43
CA CYS A 201 9.91 2.60 0.55
C CYS A 201 10.67 3.82 0.04
N LEU A 202 10.02 4.98 -0.01
CA LEU A 202 10.57 6.26 -0.49
C LEU A 202 10.72 7.26 0.66
N ASP A 203 11.90 7.88 0.80
CA ASP A 203 12.06 9.14 1.52
C ASP A 203 11.64 10.30 0.62
N VAL A 204 10.52 10.92 0.95
CA VAL A 204 9.86 11.96 0.13
C VAL A 204 10.74 13.18 -0.10
N ALA A 205 11.55 13.54 0.89
CA ALA A 205 12.37 14.75 0.84
C ALA A 205 13.63 14.57 -0.02
N SER A 206 14.29 13.43 0.09
CA SER A 206 15.54 13.17 -0.63
C SER A 206 15.35 12.52 -1.99
N GLY A 207 14.18 11.87 -2.22
CA GLY A 207 13.95 11.03 -3.37
C GLY A 207 14.74 9.71 -3.37
N LYS A 208 15.45 9.40 -2.28
CA LYS A 208 16.07 8.10 -2.10
C LYS A 208 15.00 7.07 -1.78
N TYR A 209 15.10 5.88 -2.39
CA TYR A 209 14.23 4.77 -2.06
C TYR A 209 15.01 3.50 -1.73
N TRP A 210 14.38 2.66 -0.94
CA TRP A 210 14.84 1.31 -0.59
C TRP A 210 13.79 0.33 -1.04
N GLN A 211 14.25 -0.87 -1.37
CA GLN A 211 13.37 -1.97 -1.74
C GLN A 211 13.78 -3.22 -0.99
N ALA A 212 12.78 -4.06 -0.67
CA ALA A 212 13.00 -5.39 -0.13
C ALA A 212 12.09 -6.41 -0.84
N ASN A 213 12.55 -7.65 -0.96
CA ASN A 213 11.76 -8.75 -1.49
C ASN A 213 11.28 -9.70 -0.38
N GLN A 214 10.49 -10.71 -0.73
CA GLN A 214 9.97 -11.70 0.22
C GLN A 214 11.05 -12.63 0.82
N SER A 215 12.27 -12.64 0.28
CA SER A 215 13.43 -13.34 0.87
C SER A 215 14.19 -12.49 1.89
N GLY A 216 13.81 -11.21 2.05
CA GLY A 216 14.51 -10.25 2.91
C GLY A 216 15.74 -9.60 2.26
N ASP A 217 16.00 -9.85 0.98
CA ASP A 217 17.04 -9.13 0.25
C ASP A 217 16.66 -7.67 0.10
N THR A 218 17.64 -6.77 0.23
CA THR A 218 17.41 -5.33 0.14
C THR A 218 18.29 -4.67 -0.92
N ARG A 219 17.80 -3.57 -1.49
CA ARG A 219 18.55 -2.69 -2.38
C ARG A 219 18.11 -1.24 -2.22
N SER A 220 18.91 -0.28 -2.68
CA SER A 220 18.54 1.13 -2.64
C SER A 220 19.01 1.89 -3.88
N CYS A 221 18.29 2.97 -4.21
CA CYS A 221 18.61 3.81 -5.36
C CYS A 221 18.02 5.22 -5.18
N GLN A 222 18.25 6.09 -6.14
CA GLN A 222 17.67 7.42 -6.22
C GLN A 222 16.56 7.43 -7.29
N LEU A 223 15.46 8.14 -7.03
CA LEU A 223 14.43 8.35 -8.05
C LEU A 223 15.04 9.02 -9.29
N GLY A 224 14.82 8.40 -10.45
CA GLY A 224 15.39 8.86 -11.72
C GLY A 224 16.66 8.15 -12.15
N ASP A 225 17.29 7.37 -11.27
CA ASP A 225 18.41 6.52 -11.65
C ASP A 225 17.91 5.28 -12.42
N PRO A 226 18.66 4.79 -13.40
CA PRO A 226 18.17 3.76 -14.32
C PRO A 226 18.00 2.38 -13.70
N ARG A 227 18.70 2.03 -12.62
CA ARG A 227 18.55 0.75 -11.87
C ARG A 227 19.16 0.81 -10.48
N PRO A 228 18.54 0.12 -9.47
CA PRO A 228 19.16 -0.12 -8.17
C PRO A 228 20.38 -1.03 -8.30
N SER A 229 21.37 -0.73 -7.50
CA SER A 229 22.57 -1.58 -7.32
C SER A 229 22.39 -2.57 -6.17
#